data_5ce69e7f776c2cc5972f83158eee243b
#
_entry.id   5ce69e7f776c2cc5972f83158eee243b
#
_cell.length_a   1.000
_cell.length_b   1.000
_cell.length_c   1.000
_cell.angle_alpha   90.00
_cell.angle_beta   90.00
_cell.angle_gamma   90.00
#
_symmetry.space_group_name_H-M   'P 1'
#
loop_
_entity.id
_entity.type
_entity.pdbx_description
1 polymer ?
#
loop_
_entity_poly.entity_id
_entity_poly.type
_entity_poly.pdbx_seq_one_letter_code
_entity_poly.pdbx_strand_id
1 'polypeptide(L)'
;VSQVLNRYTFASTLSHLRRTNTPIGRDGKLAKPRQLHNTHWGLVCPAETPEGQACGLVKNLSLMCYVSVGSPAEPLIEFMINRGMEVVEEYEPTRYPHATKVFVNGSWVGVHPDPRHLVNSVLDTRRKSYVQFEVSLVRDIRDREFKIFSDAGRVMRPVFTVQQEDDYETGINKGQLVLTKELVNKIAQEQAEPPADPSEKIGWEGLIRSGAVEYLDAEEEETAMICMTPEDLEIYREQKQDEVNLTEEEKRAKQEAEKREQEEERNKRLKTKVNPTTHMYTHCEIHPSMILGICASIIPFP
;
A
#
# COMPACT_ATOMS: atom_id res chain seq x y z
N VAL A 1 -7.64 8.50 31.12
CA VAL A 1 -8.06 8.32 29.73
C VAL A 1 -8.10 9.66 29.00
N SER A 2 -8.80 10.67 29.55
CA SER A 2 -8.75 12.02 28.95
C SER A 2 -7.48 12.75 29.40
N GLN A 3 -6.96 13.59 28.47
CA GLN A 3 -5.76 14.38 28.69
C GLN A 3 -6.02 15.85 28.39
N VAL A 4 -5.34 16.75 29.11
CA VAL A 4 -5.35 18.17 28.78
C VAL A 4 -4.60 18.37 27.45
N LEU A 5 -5.25 19.02 26.49
CA LEU A 5 -4.65 19.27 25.18
C LEU A 5 -3.44 20.20 25.33
N ASN A 6 -2.32 19.80 24.74
CA ASN A 6 -1.10 20.59 24.74
C ASN A 6 -1.28 21.82 23.83
N ARG A 7 -1.06 23.01 24.39
CA ARG A 7 -1.16 24.31 23.70
C ARG A 7 0.16 25.09 23.72
N TYR A 8 1.27 24.37 23.85
CA TYR A 8 2.58 25.02 23.93
C TYR A 8 2.97 25.67 22.57
N THR A 9 2.75 24.96 21.49
CA THR A 9 2.91 25.46 20.12
C THR A 9 1.81 24.88 19.21
N PHE A 10 1.63 25.43 18.01
CA PHE A 10 0.70 24.88 17.04
C PHE A 10 1.06 23.43 16.67
N ALA A 11 2.35 23.16 16.43
CA ALA A 11 2.85 21.82 16.12
C ALA A 11 2.59 20.82 17.28
N SER A 12 2.76 21.23 18.54
CA SER A 12 2.50 20.36 19.68
C SER A 12 1.03 19.99 19.81
N THR A 13 0.12 20.92 19.50
CA THR A 13 -1.32 20.66 19.47
C THR A 13 -1.67 19.62 18.42
N LEU A 14 -1.19 19.79 17.19
CA LEU A 14 -1.43 18.85 16.09
C LEU A 14 -0.84 17.47 16.39
N SER A 15 0.38 17.41 16.92
CA SER A 15 1.01 16.16 17.33
C SER A 15 0.21 15.44 18.40
N HIS A 16 -0.30 16.17 19.39
CA HIS A 16 -1.12 15.58 20.46
C HIS A 16 -2.42 14.99 19.93
N LEU A 17 -3.07 15.64 18.96
CA LEU A 17 -4.30 15.13 18.33
C LEU A 17 -4.07 13.89 17.47
N ARG A 18 -2.86 13.67 17.00
CA ARG A 18 -2.45 12.52 16.15
C ARG A 18 -1.68 11.46 16.95
N ARG A 19 -1.89 11.39 18.24
CA ARG A 19 -1.18 10.48 19.13
C ARG A 19 -1.99 9.22 19.39
N THR A 20 -1.31 8.08 19.40
CA THR A 20 -1.89 6.78 19.74
C THR A 20 -1.33 6.30 21.07
N ASN A 21 -2.12 5.57 21.84
CA ASN A 21 -1.71 4.99 23.09
C ASN A 21 -2.02 3.49 23.12
N THR A 22 -1.05 2.71 23.57
CA THR A 22 -1.23 1.28 23.78
C THR A 22 -1.69 1.04 25.23
N PRO A 23 -2.86 0.44 25.45
CA PRO A 23 -3.44 0.29 26.80
C PRO A 23 -2.81 -0.90 27.57
N ILE A 24 -1.49 -0.99 27.58
CA ILE A 24 -0.75 -2.00 28.36
C ILE A 24 -0.27 -1.34 29.64
N GLY A 25 -0.34 -2.05 30.78
CA GLY A 25 0.19 -1.57 32.07
C GLY A 25 1.67 -1.14 31.92
N ARG A 26 1.97 0.09 32.31
CA ARG A 26 3.32 0.66 32.17
C ARG A 26 4.36 -0.05 33.02
N ASP A 27 3.91 -0.76 34.06
CA ASP A 27 4.75 -1.57 34.96
C ASP A 27 5.16 -2.91 34.32
N GLY A 28 4.52 -3.29 33.20
CA GLY A 28 4.87 -4.46 32.42
C GLY A 28 6.24 -4.31 31.75
N LYS A 29 7.18 -5.19 32.08
CA LYS A 29 8.53 -5.23 31.50
C LYS A 29 8.56 -5.89 30.10
N LEU A 30 7.43 -5.94 29.40
CA LEU A 30 7.37 -6.50 28.05
C LEU A 30 8.08 -5.58 27.06
N ALA A 31 9.19 -6.03 26.53
CA ALA A 31 9.97 -5.25 25.55
C ALA A 31 9.33 -5.20 24.16
N LYS A 32 8.67 -6.29 23.77
CA LYS A 32 8.17 -6.47 22.38
C LYS A 32 7.20 -5.39 21.88
N PRO A 33 6.17 -4.95 22.64
CA PRO A 33 5.27 -3.88 22.18
C PRO A 33 5.92 -2.49 22.13
N ARG A 34 7.10 -2.32 22.74
CA ARG A 34 7.86 -1.06 22.75
C ARG A 34 8.81 -0.91 21.58
N GLN A 35 9.07 -1.99 20.86
CA GLN A 35 9.98 -2.01 19.73
C GLN A 35 9.32 -1.42 18.48
N LEU A 36 10.13 -0.75 17.66
CA LEU A 36 9.71 -0.30 16.34
C LEU A 36 9.65 -1.52 15.39
N HIS A 37 8.48 -1.80 14.84
CA HIS A 37 8.30 -2.88 13.88
C HIS A 37 8.40 -2.35 12.45
N ASN A 38 8.87 -3.18 11.51
CA ASN A 38 9.00 -2.80 10.11
C ASN A 38 7.66 -2.41 9.46
N THR A 39 6.54 -2.99 9.91
CA THR A 39 5.19 -2.67 9.43
C THR A 39 4.70 -1.27 9.82
N HIS A 40 5.42 -0.56 10.68
CA HIS A 40 5.14 0.83 11.04
C HIS A 40 5.54 1.82 9.94
N TRP A 41 6.22 1.38 8.91
CA TRP A 41 6.66 2.25 7.82
C TRP A 41 5.52 3.07 7.22
N GLY A 42 5.67 4.39 7.25
CA GLY A 42 4.67 5.34 6.72
C GLY A 42 3.36 5.45 7.51
N LEU A 43 3.17 4.66 8.56
CA LEU A 43 1.99 4.68 9.42
C LEU A 43 2.27 5.34 10.76
N VAL A 44 3.40 5.02 11.37
CA VAL A 44 3.83 5.52 12.66
C VAL A 44 5.20 6.18 12.55
N CYS A 45 5.36 7.36 13.15
CA CYS A 45 6.64 8.06 13.18
C CYS A 45 7.71 7.21 13.88
N PRO A 46 8.86 6.95 13.25
CA PRO A 46 9.90 6.13 13.85
C PRO A 46 10.67 6.81 14.97
N ALA A 47 10.60 8.14 15.08
CA ALA A 47 11.42 8.94 15.98
C ALA A 47 10.64 9.50 17.18
N GLU A 48 9.38 9.86 17.00
CA GLU A 48 8.59 10.55 18.03
C GLU A 48 7.94 9.56 19.01
N THR A 49 8.50 9.45 20.21
CA THR A 49 7.97 8.66 21.32
C THR A 49 8.41 9.28 22.64
N PRO A 50 7.62 9.20 23.71
CA PRO A 50 8.02 9.69 25.03
C PRO A 50 9.22 8.92 25.57
N GLU A 51 9.98 9.57 26.45
CA GLU A 51 11.02 8.95 27.25
C GLU A 51 10.43 8.35 28.56
N GLY A 52 11.09 7.33 29.10
CA GLY A 52 10.74 6.71 30.38
C GLY A 52 9.74 5.55 30.22
N GLN A 53 8.78 5.46 31.17
CA GLN A 53 7.85 4.32 31.27
C GLN A 53 6.93 4.15 30.07
N ALA A 54 6.60 5.20 29.37
CA ALA A 54 5.72 5.18 28.19
C ALA A 54 6.48 5.04 26.86
N CYS A 55 7.80 4.87 26.88
CA CYS A 55 8.63 4.73 25.68
C CYS A 55 8.14 3.57 24.82
N GLY A 56 7.86 3.85 23.54
CA GLY A 56 7.37 2.87 22.56
C GLY A 56 5.90 2.46 22.71
N LEU A 57 5.22 2.82 23.79
CA LEU A 57 3.79 2.56 24.02
C LEU A 57 2.90 3.70 23.53
N VAL A 58 3.39 4.92 23.59
CA VAL A 58 2.76 6.09 23.01
C VAL A 58 3.47 6.40 21.69
N LYS A 59 2.71 6.42 20.61
CA LYS A 59 3.23 6.61 19.26
C LYS A 59 2.48 7.74 18.58
N ASN A 60 3.09 8.30 17.55
CA ASN A 60 2.51 9.38 16.77
C ASN A 60 2.35 8.94 15.32
N LEU A 61 1.23 9.33 14.68
CA LEU A 61 0.97 8.99 13.29
C LEU A 61 1.93 9.75 12.36
N SER A 62 2.34 9.09 11.28
CA SER A 62 3.10 9.71 10.19
C SER A 62 2.29 10.78 9.47
N LEU A 63 2.94 11.69 8.74
CA LEU A 63 2.29 12.84 8.11
C LEU A 63 1.12 12.47 7.20
N MET A 64 1.29 11.48 6.34
CA MET A 64 0.27 11.06 5.38
C MET A 64 -0.58 9.87 5.86
N CYS A 65 -0.41 9.42 7.09
CA CYS A 65 -1.21 8.35 7.65
C CYS A 65 -2.67 8.80 7.78
N TYR A 66 -3.57 7.95 7.30
CA TYR A 66 -5.02 8.15 7.32
C TYR A 66 -5.69 7.03 8.10
N VAL A 67 -6.71 7.37 8.88
CA VAL A 67 -7.53 6.40 9.61
C VAL A 67 -8.88 6.30 8.92
N SER A 68 -9.30 5.08 8.56
CA SER A 68 -10.53 4.86 7.84
C SER A 68 -11.76 5.21 8.66
N VAL A 69 -12.77 5.76 8.01
CA VAL A 69 -14.08 6.10 8.60
C VAL A 69 -15.04 4.92 8.52
N GLY A 70 -14.89 4.11 7.49
CA GLY A 70 -15.72 2.95 7.19
C GLY A 70 -16.77 3.21 6.13
N SER A 71 -17.17 2.15 5.46
CA SER A 71 -18.22 2.15 4.44
C SER A 71 -19.04 0.88 4.50
N PRO A 72 -20.32 0.89 4.02
CA PRO A 72 -21.16 -0.30 4.00
C PRO A 72 -20.59 -1.35 3.04
N ALA A 73 -20.70 -2.62 3.42
CA ALA A 73 -20.16 -3.75 2.66
C ALA A 73 -21.17 -4.38 1.70
N GLU A 74 -22.46 -4.15 1.91
CA GLU A 74 -23.54 -4.79 1.15
C GLU A 74 -23.43 -4.55 -0.37
N PRO A 75 -23.19 -3.32 -0.87
CA PRO A 75 -23.03 -3.08 -2.30
C PRO A 75 -21.87 -3.86 -2.94
N LEU A 76 -20.80 -4.09 -2.16
CA LEU A 76 -19.63 -4.88 -2.63
C LEU A 76 -19.99 -6.36 -2.78
N ILE A 77 -20.80 -6.89 -1.84
CA ILE A 77 -21.25 -8.29 -1.87
C ILE A 77 -22.14 -8.50 -3.10
N GLU A 78 -23.12 -7.62 -3.34
CA GLU A 78 -23.98 -7.67 -4.51
C GLU A 78 -23.19 -7.57 -5.84
N PHE A 79 -22.20 -6.68 -5.89
CA PHE A 79 -21.32 -6.57 -7.04
C PHE A 79 -20.56 -7.88 -7.32
N MET A 80 -20.03 -8.53 -6.28
CA MET A 80 -19.28 -9.77 -6.42
C MET A 80 -20.18 -10.93 -6.85
N ILE A 81 -21.42 -11.00 -6.36
CA ILE A 81 -22.42 -12.00 -6.79
C ILE A 81 -22.69 -11.85 -8.28
N ASN A 82 -22.89 -10.62 -8.75
CA ASN A 82 -23.09 -10.31 -10.17
C ASN A 82 -21.87 -10.67 -11.05
N ARG A 83 -20.68 -10.81 -10.46
CA ARG A 83 -19.45 -11.23 -11.12
C ARG A 83 -19.15 -12.73 -10.99
N GLY A 84 -20.10 -13.52 -10.51
CA GLY A 84 -20.03 -14.97 -10.46
C GLY A 84 -19.53 -15.55 -9.13
N MET A 85 -19.59 -14.78 -8.05
CA MET A 85 -19.38 -15.31 -6.71
C MET A 85 -20.59 -16.15 -6.31
N GLU A 86 -20.33 -17.39 -5.87
CA GLU A 86 -21.36 -18.26 -5.28
C GLU A 86 -21.44 -17.98 -3.77
N VAL A 87 -22.64 -17.78 -3.26
CA VAL A 87 -22.89 -17.56 -1.82
C VAL A 87 -22.59 -18.85 -1.06
N VAL A 88 -22.15 -18.73 0.19
CA VAL A 88 -21.75 -19.89 1.02
C VAL A 88 -22.86 -20.92 1.16
N GLU A 89 -24.12 -20.48 1.25
CA GLU A 89 -25.29 -21.35 1.39
C GLU A 89 -25.54 -22.24 0.16
N GLU A 90 -25.11 -21.79 -1.02
CA GLU A 90 -25.28 -22.49 -2.31
C GLU A 90 -24.02 -23.26 -2.74
N TYR A 91 -22.92 -23.09 -1.99
CA TYR A 91 -21.63 -23.67 -2.34
C TYR A 91 -21.59 -25.19 -2.12
N GLU A 92 -21.28 -25.91 -3.19
CA GLU A 92 -20.98 -27.34 -3.15
C GLU A 92 -19.47 -27.62 -3.30
N PRO A 93 -18.79 -28.10 -2.27
CA PRO A 93 -17.32 -28.34 -2.31
C PRO A 93 -16.89 -29.34 -3.40
N THR A 94 -17.76 -30.24 -3.80
CA THR A 94 -17.48 -31.24 -4.84
C THR A 94 -17.40 -30.63 -6.23
N ARG A 95 -18.13 -29.53 -6.48
CA ARG A 95 -18.19 -28.85 -7.77
C ARG A 95 -16.93 -28.01 -8.04
N TYR A 96 -16.47 -27.28 -7.04
CA TYR A 96 -15.28 -26.43 -7.13
C TYR A 96 -14.33 -26.64 -5.95
N PRO A 97 -13.53 -27.74 -5.92
CA PRO A 97 -12.67 -28.05 -4.78
C PRO A 97 -11.50 -27.08 -4.60
N HIS A 98 -11.19 -26.31 -5.65
CA HIS A 98 -10.06 -25.36 -5.65
C HIS A 98 -10.53 -23.89 -5.67
N ALA A 99 -11.81 -23.62 -5.44
CA ALA A 99 -12.36 -22.27 -5.40
C ALA A 99 -11.69 -21.44 -4.28
N THR A 100 -11.57 -20.16 -4.53
CA THR A 100 -11.06 -19.19 -3.55
C THR A 100 -12.19 -18.72 -2.67
N LYS A 101 -11.98 -18.75 -1.36
CA LYS A 101 -12.90 -18.24 -0.36
C LYS A 101 -12.89 -16.72 -0.36
N VAL A 102 -14.07 -16.11 -0.29
CA VAL A 102 -14.23 -14.65 -0.22
C VAL A 102 -14.71 -14.27 1.18
N PHE A 103 -13.94 -13.40 1.82
CA PHE A 103 -14.26 -12.87 3.14
C PHE A 103 -14.53 -11.37 3.05
N VAL A 104 -15.57 -10.91 3.70
CA VAL A 104 -15.89 -9.48 3.83
C VAL A 104 -15.99 -9.15 5.31
N ASN A 105 -15.13 -8.25 5.79
CA ASN A 105 -15.05 -7.85 7.20
C ASN A 105 -14.97 -9.05 8.17
N GLY A 106 -14.24 -10.09 7.78
CA GLY A 106 -14.05 -11.29 8.59
C GLY A 106 -15.14 -12.37 8.45
N SER A 107 -16.23 -12.09 7.75
CA SER A 107 -17.29 -13.07 7.47
C SER A 107 -17.04 -13.78 6.14
N TRP A 108 -17.18 -15.08 6.12
CA TRP A 108 -17.10 -15.86 4.89
C TRP A 108 -18.43 -15.72 4.10
N VAL A 109 -18.37 -14.95 3.02
CA VAL A 109 -19.57 -14.58 2.22
C VAL A 109 -19.80 -15.54 1.07
N GLY A 110 -18.74 -16.03 0.45
CA GLY A 110 -18.89 -16.89 -0.72
C GLY A 110 -17.57 -17.48 -1.20
N VAL A 111 -17.65 -18.08 -2.38
CA VAL A 111 -16.50 -18.64 -3.09
C VAL A 111 -16.51 -18.21 -4.56
N HIS A 112 -15.34 -18.12 -5.16
CA HIS A 112 -15.21 -17.79 -6.57
C HIS A 112 -14.25 -18.75 -7.27
N PRO A 113 -14.61 -19.32 -8.44
CA PRO A 113 -13.76 -20.24 -9.19
C PRO A 113 -12.57 -19.55 -9.86
N ASP A 114 -12.73 -18.30 -10.31
CA ASP A 114 -11.66 -17.49 -10.92
C ASP A 114 -11.37 -16.23 -10.08
N PRO A 115 -10.49 -16.35 -9.09
CA PRO A 115 -10.19 -15.24 -8.18
C PRO A 115 -9.48 -14.08 -8.89
N ARG A 116 -8.73 -14.34 -9.96
CA ARG A 116 -8.00 -13.28 -10.69
C ARG A 116 -8.97 -12.29 -11.33
N HIS A 117 -9.97 -12.81 -12.02
CA HIS A 117 -10.99 -11.97 -12.65
C HIS A 117 -11.79 -11.16 -11.62
N LEU A 118 -12.19 -11.79 -10.50
CA LEU A 118 -12.91 -11.11 -9.44
C LEU A 118 -12.08 -9.99 -8.82
N VAL A 119 -10.84 -10.28 -8.41
CA VAL A 119 -9.95 -9.30 -7.77
C VAL A 119 -9.67 -8.12 -8.68
N ASN A 120 -9.34 -8.37 -9.95
CA ASN A 120 -9.11 -7.30 -10.92
C ASN A 120 -10.36 -6.44 -11.13
N SER A 121 -11.54 -7.05 -11.24
CA SER A 121 -12.80 -6.31 -11.38
C SER A 121 -13.09 -5.40 -10.18
N VAL A 122 -12.88 -5.87 -8.96
CA VAL A 122 -13.08 -5.07 -7.74
C VAL A 122 -12.02 -3.97 -7.62
N LEU A 123 -10.77 -4.28 -7.99
CA LEU A 123 -9.67 -3.31 -8.00
C LEU A 123 -9.94 -2.17 -8.98
N ASP A 124 -10.40 -2.48 -10.19
CA ASP A 124 -10.75 -1.48 -11.20
C ASP A 124 -11.90 -0.58 -10.74
N THR A 125 -12.91 -1.13 -10.06
CA THR A 125 -13.99 -0.31 -9.50
C THR A 125 -13.51 0.62 -8.39
N ARG A 126 -12.57 0.19 -7.56
CA ARG A 126 -11.94 1.04 -6.56
C ARG A 126 -11.11 2.15 -7.20
N ARG A 127 -10.26 1.84 -8.19
CA ARG A 127 -9.44 2.82 -8.93
C ARG A 127 -10.26 3.84 -9.70
N LYS A 128 -11.40 3.43 -10.23
CA LYS A 128 -12.37 4.33 -10.88
C LYS A 128 -13.28 5.08 -9.90
N SER A 129 -13.05 4.94 -8.60
CA SER A 129 -13.81 5.58 -7.52
C SER A 129 -15.32 5.26 -7.50
N TYR A 130 -15.75 4.14 -8.08
CA TYR A 130 -17.10 3.62 -7.88
C TYR A 130 -17.27 3.02 -6.48
N VAL A 131 -16.18 2.51 -5.93
CA VAL A 131 -16.06 2.05 -4.54
C VAL A 131 -15.17 3.03 -3.79
N GLN A 132 -15.43 3.25 -2.52
CA GLN A 132 -14.63 4.17 -1.71
C GLN A 132 -13.17 3.72 -1.64
N PHE A 133 -12.25 4.66 -1.68
CA PHE A 133 -10.81 4.42 -1.65
C PHE A 133 -10.33 3.73 -0.36
N GLU A 134 -11.13 3.79 0.72
CA GLU A 134 -10.83 3.16 2.00
C GLU A 134 -10.98 1.64 2.00
N VAL A 135 -11.66 1.08 1.00
CA VAL A 135 -11.86 -0.37 0.90
C VAL A 135 -10.54 -1.05 0.59
N SER A 136 -10.15 -1.98 1.44
CA SER A 136 -8.91 -2.73 1.32
C SER A 136 -9.17 -4.11 0.70
N LEU A 137 -8.31 -4.50 -0.23
CA LEU A 137 -8.41 -5.74 -1.00
C LEU A 137 -7.13 -6.56 -0.78
N VAL A 138 -7.27 -7.70 -0.13
CA VAL A 138 -6.14 -8.60 0.16
C VAL A 138 -6.37 -9.94 -0.50
N ARG A 139 -5.52 -10.31 -1.44
CA ARG A 139 -5.52 -11.63 -2.06
C ARG A 139 -4.40 -12.48 -1.50
N ASP A 140 -4.73 -13.57 -0.84
CA ASP A 140 -3.79 -14.62 -0.47
C ASP A 140 -3.88 -15.77 -1.48
N ILE A 141 -2.85 -15.87 -2.33
CA ILE A 141 -2.79 -16.91 -3.37
C ILE A 141 -2.50 -18.26 -2.76
N ARG A 142 -1.69 -18.31 -1.68
CA ARG A 142 -1.24 -19.54 -1.03
C ARG A 142 -2.41 -20.23 -0.33
N ASP A 143 -3.15 -19.48 0.47
CA ASP A 143 -4.27 -19.99 1.26
C ASP A 143 -5.59 -19.96 0.49
N ARG A 144 -5.60 -19.40 -0.74
CA ARG A 144 -6.77 -19.24 -1.61
C ARG A 144 -7.88 -18.48 -0.91
N GLU A 145 -7.54 -17.32 -0.40
CA GLU A 145 -8.44 -16.40 0.28
C GLU A 145 -8.42 -15.04 -0.39
N PHE A 146 -9.59 -14.45 -0.53
CA PHE A 146 -9.77 -13.06 -0.92
C PHE A 146 -10.50 -12.33 0.20
N LYS A 147 -9.82 -11.38 0.82
CA LYS A 147 -10.33 -10.64 1.99
C LYS A 147 -10.58 -9.20 1.59
N ILE A 148 -11.76 -8.71 1.96
CA ILE A 148 -12.17 -7.32 1.77
C ILE A 148 -12.46 -6.71 3.12
N PHE A 149 -11.88 -5.54 3.37
CA PHE A 149 -12.09 -4.77 4.60
C PHE A 149 -12.66 -3.40 4.25
N SER A 150 -13.78 -3.05 4.86
CA SER A 150 -14.45 -1.76 4.70
C SER A 150 -14.79 -1.10 6.03
N ASP A 151 -14.36 -1.66 7.16
CA ASP A 151 -14.63 -1.16 8.50
C ASP A 151 -13.83 0.11 8.83
N ALA A 152 -14.23 0.77 9.90
CA ALA A 152 -13.53 1.95 10.42
C ALA A 152 -12.30 1.57 11.25
N GLY A 153 -11.42 2.53 11.48
CA GLY A 153 -10.30 2.41 12.41
C GLY A 153 -9.05 1.74 11.87
N ARG A 154 -9.02 1.40 10.59
CA ARG A 154 -7.80 0.91 9.93
C ARG A 154 -6.87 2.07 9.60
N VAL A 155 -5.59 1.89 9.88
CA VAL A 155 -4.55 2.84 9.46
C VAL A 155 -4.09 2.52 8.06
N MET A 156 -3.96 3.54 7.21
CA MET A 156 -3.57 3.40 5.82
C MET A 156 -2.71 4.57 5.37
N ARG A 157 -1.97 4.36 4.29
CA ARG A 157 -1.12 5.38 3.71
C ARG A 157 -1.24 5.43 2.19
N PRO A 158 -1.12 6.61 1.56
CA PRO A 158 -1.18 6.75 0.12
C PRO A 158 0.16 6.39 -0.52
N VAL A 159 0.08 5.76 -1.69
CA VAL A 159 1.21 5.43 -2.55
C VAL A 159 0.82 5.64 -4.02
N PHE A 160 1.81 5.87 -4.88
CA PHE A 160 1.56 5.94 -6.31
C PHE A 160 1.35 4.54 -6.88
N THR A 161 0.45 4.42 -7.83
CA THR A 161 0.12 3.17 -8.51
C THR A 161 1.04 2.97 -9.72
N VAL A 162 1.56 1.75 -9.87
CA VAL A 162 2.32 1.30 -11.04
C VAL A 162 1.43 0.43 -11.93
N GLN A 163 1.44 0.71 -13.23
CA GLN A 163 0.65 -0.05 -14.20
C GLN A 163 1.15 -1.49 -14.31
N GLN A 164 0.24 -2.46 -14.17
CA GLN A 164 0.57 -3.88 -14.20
C GLN A 164 0.44 -4.51 -15.58
N GLU A 165 -0.40 -3.94 -16.45
CA GLU A 165 -0.63 -4.39 -17.81
C GLU A 165 -0.56 -3.17 -18.73
N ASP A 166 -0.24 -3.40 -20.02
CA ASP A 166 -0.22 -2.30 -20.98
C ASP A 166 -1.64 -1.77 -21.20
N ASP A 167 -1.80 -0.48 -21.03
CA ASP A 167 -3.08 0.20 -21.25
C ASP A 167 -3.04 0.98 -22.55
N TYR A 168 -3.75 0.47 -23.53
CA TYR A 168 -3.82 1.06 -24.86
C TYR A 168 -4.68 2.33 -24.92
N GLU A 169 -5.58 2.53 -23.96
CA GLU A 169 -6.44 3.72 -23.90
C GLU A 169 -5.66 4.95 -23.40
N THR A 170 -4.88 4.77 -22.36
CA THR A 170 -4.07 5.85 -21.76
C THR A 170 -2.66 5.95 -22.34
N GLY A 171 -2.21 4.92 -23.08
CA GLY A 171 -0.85 4.84 -23.61
C GLY A 171 0.23 4.57 -22.55
N ILE A 172 -0.17 4.15 -21.36
CA ILE A 172 0.76 3.83 -20.26
C ILE A 172 1.18 2.38 -20.36
N ASN A 173 2.47 2.15 -20.49
CA ASN A 173 3.03 0.81 -20.57
C ASN A 173 3.20 0.19 -19.18
N LYS A 174 3.25 -1.14 -19.16
CA LYS A 174 3.55 -1.92 -17.98
C LYS A 174 4.83 -1.44 -17.28
N GLY A 175 4.76 -1.29 -15.97
CA GLY A 175 5.87 -0.85 -15.13
C GLY A 175 6.07 0.67 -15.06
N GLN A 176 5.20 1.45 -15.71
CA GLN A 176 5.18 2.91 -15.58
C GLN A 176 4.21 3.34 -14.47
N LEU A 177 4.45 4.54 -13.93
CA LEU A 177 3.48 5.17 -13.04
C LEU A 177 2.21 5.55 -13.80
N VAL A 178 1.07 5.37 -13.17
CA VAL A 178 -0.22 5.88 -13.67
C VAL A 178 -0.23 7.42 -13.64
N LEU A 179 0.53 8.03 -12.74
CA LEU A 179 0.74 9.48 -12.68
C LEU A 179 1.57 9.94 -13.89
N THR A 180 0.94 10.60 -14.84
CA THR A 180 1.60 11.16 -16.02
C THR A 180 2.07 12.60 -15.79
N LYS A 181 3.09 13.02 -16.56
CA LYS A 181 3.57 14.42 -16.54
C LYS A 181 2.47 15.42 -16.92
N GLU A 182 1.54 15.02 -17.78
CA GLU A 182 0.39 15.86 -18.17
C GLU A 182 -0.53 16.13 -16.99
N LEU A 183 -0.81 15.12 -16.17
CA LEU A 183 -1.63 15.27 -14.97
C LEU A 183 -0.95 16.19 -13.94
N VAL A 184 0.36 16.04 -13.75
CA VAL A 184 1.15 16.91 -12.88
C VAL A 184 1.11 18.36 -13.36
N ASN A 185 1.27 18.60 -14.69
CA ASN A 185 1.21 19.92 -15.27
C ASN A 185 -0.19 20.57 -15.11
N LYS A 186 -1.26 19.78 -15.26
CA LYS A 186 -2.63 20.26 -15.02
C LYS A 186 -2.82 20.72 -13.57
N ILE A 187 -2.35 19.93 -12.60
CA ILE A 187 -2.43 20.30 -11.18
C ILE A 187 -1.59 21.56 -10.89
N ALA A 188 -0.42 21.70 -11.50
CA ALA A 188 0.41 22.89 -11.36
C ALA A 188 -0.28 24.13 -11.95
N GLN A 189 -0.95 24.01 -13.09
CA GLN A 189 -1.76 25.08 -13.69
C GLN A 189 -2.95 25.48 -12.80
N GLU A 190 -3.64 24.50 -12.21
CA GLU A 190 -4.73 24.76 -11.26
C GLU A 190 -4.27 25.48 -10.00
N GLN A 191 -3.04 25.27 -9.56
CA GLN A 191 -2.46 26.01 -8.43
C GLN A 191 -2.16 27.47 -8.79
N ALA A 192 -1.74 27.72 -10.02
CA ALA A 192 -1.44 29.07 -10.51
C ALA A 192 -2.74 29.84 -10.83
N GLU A 193 -3.71 29.17 -11.46
CA GLU A 193 -5.01 29.73 -11.86
C GLU A 193 -6.12 28.78 -11.41
N PRO A 194 -6.63 28.93 -10.17
CA PRO A 194 -7.68 28.06 -9.67
C PRO A 194 -8.96 28.18 -10.52
N PRO A 195 -9.58 27.07 -10.90
CA PRO A 195 -10.81 27.08 -11.67
C PRO A 195 -11.94 27.79 -10.92
N ALA A 196 -12.84 28.41 -11.67
CA ALA A 196 -13.97 29.16 -11.13
C ALA A 196 -14.94 28.23 -10.37
N ASP A 197 -15.10 27.00 -10.86
CA ASP A 197 -15.93 25.96 -10.23
C ASP A 197 -15.06 25.02 -9.39
N PRO A 198 -15.34 24.88 -8.08
CA PRO A 198 -14.61 23.93 -7.22
C PRO A 198 -14.72 22.48 -7.67
N SER A 199 -15.76 22.12 -8.41
CA SER A 199 -16.00 20.76 -8.92
C SER A 199 -15.06 20.38 -10.07
N GLU A 200 -14.50 21.34 -10.77
CA GLU A 200 -13.52 21.12 -11.85
C GLU A 200 -12.10 20.92 -11.34
N LYS A 201 -11.88 21.20 -10.06
CA LYS A 201 -10.56 21.08 -9.45
C LYS A 201 -10.15 19.62 -9.36
N ILE A 202 -9.00 19.26 -9.94
CA ILE A 202 -8.43 17.93 -9.85
C ILE A 202 -7.91 17.69 -8.42
N GLY A 203 -6.95 18.46 -7.96
CA GLY A 203 -6.39 18.39 -6.62
C GLY A 203 -6.02 16.97 -6.20
N TRP A 204 -6.01 16.71 -4.89
CA TRP A 204 -5.72 15.40 -4.32
C TRP A 204 -6.82 14.36 -4.62
N GLU A 205 -8.08 14.76 -4.55
CA GLU A 205 -9.21 13.88 -4.85
C GLU A 205 -9.21 13.43 -6.32
N GLY A 206 -8.80 14.29 -7.23
CA GLY A 206 -8.65 13.94 -8.64
C GLY A 206 -7.56 12.91 -8.89
N LEU A 207 -6.46 12.96 -8.13
CA LEU A 207 -5.43 11.92 -8.18
C LEU A 207 -5.95 10.56 -7.71
N ILE A 208 -6.80 10.54 -6.69
CA ILE A 208 -7.46 9.31 -6.24
C ILE A 208 -8.44 8.80 -7.30
N ARG A 209 -9.27 9.68 -7.88
CA ARG A 209 -10.25 9.33 -8.92
C ARG A 209 -9.61 8.83 -10.22
N SER A 210 -8.43 9.32 -10.56
CA SER A 210 -7.68 8.85 -11.72
C SER A 210 -6.97 7.51 -11.50
N GLY A 211 -6.98 7.00 -10.27
CA GLY A 211 -6.25 5.80 -9.89
C GLY A 211 -4.73 6.00 -9.78
N ALA A 212 -4.22 7.22 -9.89
CA ALA A 212 -2.79 7.53 -9.75
C ALA A 212 -2.29 7.34 -8.31
N VAL A 213 -3.16 7.52 -7.33
CA VAL A 213 -2.86 7.33 -5.90
C VAL A 213 -3.84 6.30 -5.34
N GLU A 214 -3.32 5.34 -4.61
CA GLU A 214 -4.07 4.36 -3.83
C GLU A 214 -3.71 4.45 -2.36
N TYR A 215 -4.70 4.22 -1.50
CA TYR A 215 -4.47 4.03 -0.07
C TYR A 215 -4.33 2.54 0.23
N LEU A 216 -3.21 2.17 0.85
CA LEU A 216 -2.96 0.81 1.32
C LEU A 216 -3.04 0.77 2.83
N ASP A 217 -3.84 -0.14 3.38
CA ASP A 217 -3.83 -0.42 4.81
C ASP A 217 -2.70 -1.41 5.16
N ALA A 218 -2.54 -1.71 6.45
CA ALA A 218 -1.47 -2.60 6.91
C ALA A 218 -1.57 -4.01 6.32
N GLU A 219 -2.78 -4.54 6.14
CA GLU A 219 -3.02 -5.87 5.56
C GLU A 219 -2.71 -5.89 4.05
N GLU A 220 -3.20 -4.92 3.30
CA GLU A 220 -2.98 -4.83 1.86
C GLU A 220 -1.50 -4.52 1.51
N GLU A 221 -0.82 -3.77 2.35
CA GLU A 221 0.60 -3.44 2.17
C GLU A 221 1.50 -4.68 2.16
N GLU A 222 1.16 -5.73 2.90
CA GLU A 222 1.92 -6.99 2.88
C GLU A 222 1.91 -7.67 1.51
N THR A 223 0.90 -7.44 0.71
CA THR A 223 0.75 -8.02 -0.64
C THR A 223 1.34 -7.13 -1.73
N ALA A 224 1.69 -5.89 -1.42
CA ALA A 224 2.23 -4.92 -2.36
C ALA A 224 3.75 -4.95 -2.41
N MET A 225 4.32 -4.70 -3.59
CA MET A 225 5.74 -4.43 -3.76
C MET A 225 5.90 -2.95 -4.08
N ILE A 226 6.53 -2.20 -3.17
CA ILE A 226 6.61 -0.74 -3.23
C ILE A 226 8.05 -0.31 -3.55
N CYS A 227 8.21 0.47 -4.61
CA CYS A 227 9.47 1.08 -4.99
C CYS A 227 9.71 2.35 -4.18
N MET A 228 10.95 2.66 -3.84
CA MET A 228 11.28 3.84 -3.02
C MET A 228 11.24 5.15 -3.78
N THR A 229 11.70 5.16 -5.03
CA THR A 229 11.76 6.36 -5.87
C THR A 229 11.28 6.06 -7.29
N PRO A 230 10.72 7.04 -8.02
CA PRO A 230 10.36 6.86 -9.42
C PRO A 230 11.57 6.56 -10.32
N GLU A 231 12.74 7.10 -10.00
CA GLU A 231 13.97 6.87 -10.74
C GLU A 231 14.40 5.40 -10.66
N ASP A 232 14.29 4.79 -9.49
CA ASP A 232 14.57 3.36 -9.30
C ASP A 232 13.63 2.49 -10.13
N LEU A 233 12.38 2.91 -10.30
CA LEU A 233 11.41 2.23 -11.14
C LEU A 233 11.78 2.28 -12.63
N GLU A 234 12.31 3.40 -13.12
CA GLU A 234 12.81 3.52 -14.50
C GLU A 234 14.03 2.63 -14.72
N ILE A 235 15.00 2.67 -13.82
CA ILE A 235 16.20 1.81 -13.87
C ILE A 235 15.81 0.32 -13.90
N TYR A 236 14.87 -0.08 -13.04
CA TYR A 236 14.36 -1.45 -13.03
C TYR A 236 13.72 -1.85 -14.36
N ARG A 237 12.98 -0.95 -14.97
CA ARG A 237 12.33 -1.18 -16.25
C ARG A 237 13.34 -1.34 -17.39
N GLU A 238 14.37 -0.51 -17.42
CA GLU A 238 15.49 -0.60 -18.39
C GLU A 238 16.22 -1.92 -18.25
N GLN A 239 16.62 -2.29 -17.03
CA GLN A 239 17.30 -3.57 -16.76
C GLN A 239 16.47 -4.76 -17.20
N LYS A 240 15.15 -4.72 -17.03
CA LYS A 240 14.25 -5.78 -17.44
C LYS A 240 14.10 -5.87 -18.96
N GLN A 241 14.12 -4.74 -19.66
CA GLN A 241 14.14 -4.71 -21.12
C GLN A 241 15.45 -5.28 -21.66
N ASP A 242 16.58 -4.95 -21.06
CA ASP A 242 17.89 -5.51 -21.43
C ASP A 242 17.92 -7.02 -21.22
N GLU A 243 17.36 -7.54 -20.14
CA GLU A 243 17.24 -8.99 -19.91
C GLU A 243 16.39 -9.72 -20.97
N VAL A 244 15.33 -9.09 -21.45
CA VAL A 244 14.49 -9.65 -22.52
C VAL A 244 15.25 -9.72 -23.85
N ASN A 245 16.11 -8.72 -24.12
CA ASN A 245 16.88 -8.60 -25.34
C ASN A 245 18.15 -9.48 -25.38
N LEU A 246 18.55 -10.06 -24.22
CA LEU A 246 19.70 -10.98 -24.16
C LEU A 246 19.44 -12.27 -24.95
N THR A 247 20.46 -12.76 -25.61
CA THR A 247 20.42 -14.08 -26.24
C THR A 247 20.33 -15.22 -25.22
N GLU A 248 19.87 -16.39 -25.63
CA GLU A 248 19.77 -17.57 -24.74
C GLU A 248 21.13 -17.96 -24.13
N GLU A 249 22.22 -17.76 -24.87
CA GLU A 249 23.59 -18.05 -24.40
C GLU A 249 24.03 -17.04 -23.33
N GLU A 250 23.74 -15.76 -23.53
CA GLU A 250 24.04 -14.70 -22.58
C GLU A 250 23.20 -14.85 -21.30
N LYS A 251 21.92 -15.26 -21.39
CA LYS A 251 21.07 -15.58 -20.24
C LYS A 251 21.66 -16.71 -19.41
N ARG A 252 22.16 -17.79 -20.07
CA ARG A 252 22.80 -18.90 -19.36
C ARG A 252 24.10 -18.48 -18.69
N ALA A 253 24.94 -17.71 -19.39
CA ALA A 253 26.19 -17.19 -18.84
C ALA A 253 25.95 -16.29 -17.60
N LYS A 254 24.91 -15.43 -17.66
CA LYS A 254 24.51 -14.57 -16.55
C LYS A 254 24.01 -15.39 -15.36
N GLN A 255 23.17 -16.41 -15.58
CA GLN A 255 22.69 -17.31 -14.53
C GLN A 255 23.81 -18.11 -13.87
N GLU A 256 24.81 -18.57 -14.65
CA GLU A 256 25.97 -19.26 -14.09
C GLU A 256 26.88 -18.34 -13.27
N ALA A 257 27.06 -17.09 -13.73
CA ALA A 257 27.80 -16.08 -12.98
C ALA A 257 27.10 -15.73 -11.66
N GLU A 258 25.79 -15.52 -11.68
CA GLU A 258 24.99 -15.26 -10.48
C GLU A 258 25.02 -16.45 -9.49
N LYS A 259 24.97 -17.68 -9.98
CA LYS A 259 25.13 -18.87 -9.11
C LYS A 259 26.49 -18.94 -8.45
N ARG A 260 27.57 -18.62 -9.17
CA ARG A 260 28.93 -18.57 -8.60
C ARG A 260 29.05 -17.47 -7.55
N GLU A 261 28.50 -16.29 -7.84
CA GLU A 261 28.47 -15.17 -6.88
C GLU A 261 27.69 -15.55 -5.62
N GLN A 262 26.52 -16.18 -5.75
CA GLN A 262 25.72 -16.67 -4.62
C GLN A 262 26.44 -17.75 -3.81
N GLU A 263 27.18 -18.65 -4.44
CA GLU A 263 27.99 -19.65 -3.75
C GLU A 263 29.16 -19.01 -2.99
N GLU A 264 29.82 -18.00 -3.56
CA GLU A 264 30.88 -17.26 -2.89
C GLU A 264 30.36 -16.41 -1.72
N GLU A 265 29.19 -15.75 -1.87
CA GLU A 265 28.54 -15.00 -0.81
C GLU A 265 28.05 -15.91 0.33
N ARG A 266 27.54 -17.09 -0.01
CA ARG A 266 27.12 -18.10 0.97
C ARG A 266 28.28 -18.60 1.83
N ASN A 267 29.46 -18.72 1.23
CA ASN A 267 30.70 -19.06 1.96
C ASN A 267 31.19 -17.92 2.86
N LYS A 268 30.88 -16.66 2.53
CA LYS A 268 31.29 -15.46 3.30
C LYS A 268 30.28 -15.04 4.37
N ARG A 269 29.18 -15.77 4.60
CA ARG A 269 28.07 -15.38 5.51
C ARG A 269 27.48 -13.97 5.24
N LEU A 270 27.62 -13.45 4.05
CA LEU A 270 27.01 -12.20 3.63
C LEU A 270 25.54 -12.44 3.24
N LYS A 271 24.68 -11.43 3.46
CA LYS A 271 23.30 -11.48 2.97
C LYS A 271 23.32 -11.59 1.46
N THR A 272 22.63 -12.60 0.90
CA THR A 272 22.43 -12.72 -0.53
C THR A 272 21.80 -11.44 -1.08
N LYS A 273 22.43 -10.82 -2.07
CA LYS A 273 21.80 -9.72 -2.81
C LYS A 273 20.66 -10.30 -3.63
N VAL A 274 19.46 -9.80 -3.41
CA VAL A 274 18.32 -10.17 -4.24
C VAL A 274 18.48 -9.44 -5.57
N ASN A 275 18.38 -10.19 -6.70
CA ASN A 275 18.45 -9.57 -8.01
C ASN A 275 17.25 -8.60 -8.17
N PRO A 276 17.48 -7.29 -8.41
CA PRO A 276 16.42 -6.30 -8.51
C PRO A 276 15.44 -6.58 -9.65
N THR A 277 15.85 -7.34 -10.68
CA THR A 277 15.00 -7.70 -11.82
C THR A 277 13.95 -8.78 -11.51
N THR A 278 14.06 -9.48 -10.37
CA THR A 278 13.07 -10.50 -9.95
C THR A 278 11.81 -9.91 -9.36
N HIS A 279 11.82 -8.65 -8.92
CA HIS A 279 10.69 -7.98 -8.31
C HIS A 279 9.82 -7.27 -9.34
N MET A 280 8.49 -7.45 -9.23
CA MET A 280 7.52 -6.67 -9.98
C MET A 280 6.90 -5.63 -9.04
N TYR A 281 7.27 -4.38 -9.20
CA TYR A 281 6.72 -3.30 -8.40
C TYR A 281 5.25 -3.03 -8.76
N THR A 282 4.40 -2.96 -7.75
CA THR A 282 2.98 -2.65 -7.88
C THR A 282 2.67 -1.20 -7.54
N HIS A 283 3.49 -0.60 -6.71
CA HIS A 283 3.34 0.77 -6.22
C HIS A 283 4.70 1.45 -6.09
N CYS A 284 4.68 2.77 -5.91
CA CYS A 284 5.86 3.57 -5.62
C CYS A 284 5.55 4.54 -4.47
N GLU A 285 6.54 4.76 -3.61
CA GLU A 285 6.45 5.77 -2.55
C GLU A 285 6.26 7.18 -3.14
N ILE A 286 5.47 8.00 -2.46
CA ILE A 286 5.36 9.43 -2.79
C ILE A 286 6.67 10.12 -2.42
N HIS A 287 7.13 9.97 -1.18
CA HIS A 287 8.44 10.39 -0.71
C HIS A 287 8.79 9.65 0.58
N PRO A 288 10.03 9.14 0.73
CA PRO A 288 10.42 8.41 1.95
C PRO A 288 10.34 9.22 3.24
N SER A 289 10.48 10.55 3.19
CA SER A 289 10.39 11.43 4.36
C SER A 289 8.98 11.47 4.98
N MET A 290 7.96 10.99 4.27
CA MET A 290 6.59 10.93 4.77
C MET A 290 6.38 9.91 5.90
N ILE A 291 7.39 9.12 6.24
CA ILE A 291 7.39 8.26 7.43
C ILE A 291 7.43 9.05 8.73
N LEU A 292 7.91 10.29 8.70
CA LEU A 292 8.04 11.15 9.88
C LEU A 292 6.68 11.71 10.30
N GLY A 293 6.53 11.92 11.60
CA GLY A 293 5.40 12.64 12.18
C GLY A 293 5.58 14.17 12.13
N ILE A 294 4.64 14.90 12.68
CA ILE A 294 4.63 16.37 12.66
C ILE A 294 5.87 16.95 13.34
N CYS A 295 6.16 16.54 14.57
CA CYS A 295 7.31 17.08 15.32
C CYS A 295 8.63 16.70 14.69
N ALA A 296 8.79 15.45 14.27
CA ALA A 296 10.03 14.98 13.65
C ALA A 296 10.31 15.66 12.29
N SER A 297 9.29 15.99 11.52
CA SER A 297 9.44 16.64 10.23
C SER A 297 9.89 18.10 10.27
N ILE A 298 9.76 18.76 11.44
CA ILE A 298 10.18 20.16 11.64
C ILE A 298 11.67 20.24 11.98
N ILE A 299 12.27 19.18 12.48
CA ILE A 299 13.68 19.15 12.86
C ILE A 299 14.55 19.28 11.60
N PRO A 300 15.46 20.28 11.52
CA PRO A 300 16.36 20.37 10.39
C PRO A 300 17.39 19.25 10.45
N PHE A 301 17.70 18.66 9.30
CA PHE A 301 18.62 17.52 9.16
C PHE A 301 18.30 16.36 10.11
N PRO A 302 17.09 15.81 10.07
CA PRO A 302 16.65 14.79 11.00
C PRO A 302 17.38 13.44 10.81
#